data_ac20e89070ac26c25c229457b4b96b64
#
_entry.id   ac20e89070ac26c25c229457b4b96b64
#
_cell.length_a   1.000
_cell.length_b   1.000
_cell.length_c   1.000
_cell.angle_alpha   90.00
_cell.angle_beta   90.00
_cell.angle_gamma   90.00
#
_symmetry.space_group_name_H-M   'P 1'
#
loop_
_entity.id
_entity.type
_entity.pdbx_description
1 polymer ?
#
loop_
_entity_poly.entity_id
_entity_poly.type
_entity_poly.pdbx_seq_one_letter_code
_entity_poly.pdbx_strand_id
1 'polypeptide(L)'
;MKLFKVISLAVFGSMLAVAGAAAQGKKWETVRIASEGAYAPYNFTRPDGKLDGFEIDLANELCSRMKVKCEIVAQDWDGIIPALTAKKYDAIMAGMAITDERMKTIDFSRSYANDPNGWLVPKGSDLVKMPGTGLKLSLDSQAAEAQKAIDAIKLLLKGKTVGVQVSTTHASFLDKYFKDTVTVREYKTTEAHDLDLAAGRIDALIADSAAIRGTLEKPEFKDFVGVGPGFVGGVFGKGVGVGLRKEDAELKKMFDEAIDSAIKDGTVKKFSDKWFKSDVTPLS
;
A
#
# COMPACT_ATOMS: atom_id res chain seq x y z
N MET A 1 -67.85 -35.94 -59.03
CA MET A 1 -66.46 -36.34 -58.87
C MET A 1 -65.66 -35.09 -58.58
N LYS A 2 -65.34 -34.82 -57.36
CA LYS A 2 -64.49 -33.67 -56.95
C LYS A 2 -63.43 -34.24 -55.98
N LEU A 3 -62.16 -34.19 -56.39
CA LEU A 3 -61.01 -34.56 -55.59
C LEU A 3 -60.71 -33.53 -54.53
N PHE A 4 -60.71 -33.94 -53.28
CA PHE A 4 -60.16 -33.11 -52.19
C PHE A 4 -58.67 -33.41 -52.00
N LYS A 5 -57.81 -32.41 -52.23
CA LYS A 5 -56.40 -32.47 -51.88
C LYS A 5 -56.25 -32.08 -50.43
N VAL A 6 -55.73 -32.99 -49.62
CA VAL A 6 -55.30 -32.71 -48.25
C VAL A 6 -53.87 -32.18 -48.29
N ILE A 7 -53.65 -30.95 -47.81
CA ILE A 7 -52.33 -30.33 -47.63
C ILE A 7 -51.93 -30.54 -46.18
N SER A 8 -50.92 -31.39 -45.95
CA SER A 8 -50.27 -31.55 -44.62
C SER A 8 -49.29 -30.42 -44.41
N LEU A 9 -49.54 -29.59 -43.38
CA LEU A 9 -48.66 -28.54 -42.93
C LEU A 9 -47.67 -29.13 -41.90
N ALA A 10 -46.39 -29.31 -42.29
CA ALA A 10 -45.31 -29.70 -41.39
C ALA A 10 -44.81 -28.47 -40.65
N VAL A 11 -45.08 -28.38 -39.35
CA VAL A 11 -44.53 -27.38 -38.47
C VAL A 11 -43.12 -27.80 -38.06
N PHE A 12 -42.09 -27.15 -38.64
CA PHE A 12 -40.70 -27.27 -38.23
C PHE A 12 -40.47 -26.42 -36.98
N GLY A 13 -40.44 -27.04 -35.80
CA GLY A 13 -40.08 -26.41 -34.57
C GLY A 13 -38.56 -26.13 -34.50
N SER A 14 -38.15 -24.91 -34.75
CA SER A 14 -36.76 -24.46 -34.51
C SER A 14 -36.49 -24.36 -33.03
N MET A 15 -35.82 -25.35 -32.43
CA MET A 15 -35.21 -25.24 -31.12
C MET A 15 -34.02 -24.26 -31.21
N LEU A 16 -34.19 -23.03 -30.73
CA LEU A 16 -33.11 -22.12 -30.45
C LEU A 16 -32.31 -22.66 -29.25
N ALA A 17 -31.18 -23.29 -29.51
CA ALA A 17 -30.17 -23.59 -28.52
C ALA A 17 -29.56 -22.27 -28.08
N VAL A 18 -29.99 -21.69 -26.92
CA VAL A 18 -29.31 -20.61 -26.24
C VAL A 18 -28.01 -21.20 -25.68
N ALA A 19 -26.93 -21.13 -26.47
CA ALA A 19 -25.58 -21.38 -25.98
C ALA A 19 -25.28 -20.30 -24.93
N GLY A 20 -25.37 -20.65 -23.66
CA GLY A 20 -24.86 -19.85 -22.57
C GLY A 20 -23.36 -19.63 -22.80
N ALA A 21 -22.98 -18.44 -23.27
CA ALA A 21 -21.61 -17.99 -23.24
C ALA A 21 -21.24 -17.85 -21.76
N ALA A 22 -20.71 -18.93 -21.17
CA ALA A 22 -19.97 -18.80 -19.93
C ALA A 22 -18.88 -17.77 -20.22
N ALA A 23 -18.93 -16.64 -19.54
CA ALA A 23 -17.88 -15.64 -19.58
C ALA A 23 -16.60 -16.36 -19.12
N GLN A 24 -15.78 -16.80 -20.06
CA GLN A 24 -14.44 -17.30 -19.74
C GLN A 24 -13.70 -16.14 -19.10
N GLY A 25 -13.41 -16.26 -17.79
CA GLY A 25 -12.62 -15.28 -17.05
C GLY A 25 -11.35 -14.96 -17.84
N LYS A 26 -10.92 -13.72 -17.80
CA LYS A 26 -9.70 -13.25 -18.47
C LYS A 26 -8.52 -14.11 -18.01
N LYS A 27 -7.92 -14.87 -18.93
CA LYS A 27 -6.71 -15.64 -18.63
C LYS A 27 -5.52 -14.67 -18.55
N TRP A 28 -4.93 -14.53 -17.37
CA TRP A 28 -3.76 -13.72 -17.15
C TRP A 28 -2.50 -14.52 -17.52
N GLU A 29 -1.75 -14.06 -18.51
CA GLU A 29 -0.44 -14.61 -18.90
C GLU A 29 0.69 -13.67 -18.51
N THR A 30 0.42 -12.36 -18.60
CA THR A 30 1.33 -11.28 -18.16
C THR A 30 0.57 -10.31 -17.27
N VAL A 31 1.19 -9.90 -16.18
CA VAL A 31 0.68 -8.89 -15.23
C VAL A 31 1.70 -7.75 -15.15
N ARG A 32 1.27 -6.54 -15.46
CA ARG A 32 2.10 -5.34 -15.27
C ARG A 32 1.82 -4.78 -13.89
N ILE A 33 2.88 -4.65 -13.08
CA ILE A 33 2.80 -4.17 -11.70
C ILE A 33 3.51 -2.82 -11.60
N ALA A 34 2.79 -1.79 -11.18
CA ALA A 34 3.39 -0.49 -10.89
C ALA A 34 3.96 -0.45 -9.47
N SER A 35 5.15 0.11 -9.34
CA SER A 35 5.79 0.42 -8.07
C SER A 35 6.33 1.85 -8.12
N GLU A 36 6.40 2.55 -6.97
CA GLU A 36 6.85 3.94 -6.95
C GLU A 36 8.35 4.05 -7.26
N GLY A 37 9.15 3.15 -6.71
CA GLY A 37 10.61 3.20 -6.86
C GLY A 37 11.29 4.31 -6.07
N ALA A 38 10.60 4.93 -5.10
CA ALA A 38 11.09 6.03 -4.26
C ALA A 38 10.71 5.86 -2.77
N TYR A 39 10.37 4.65 -2.33
CA TYR A 39 9.94 4.34 -0.96
C TYR A 39 10.78 3.20 -0.35
N ALA A 40 12.09 3.45 -0.13
CA ALA A 40 12.98 2.47 0.50
C ALA A 40 12.57 2.19 1.97
N PRO A 41 12.71 0.94 2.44
CA PRO A 41 13.15 -0.26 1.75
C PRO A 41 12.02 -1.10 1.11
N TYR A 42 10.78 -0.58 1.04
CA TYR A 42 9.66 -1.23 0.35
C TYR A 42 9.95 -1.40 -1.14
N ASN A 43 10.24 -0.29 -1.81
CA ASN A 43 10.58 -0.24 -3.23
C ASN A 43 11.45 1.00 -3.49
N PHE A 44 12.50 0.86 -4.27
CA PHE A 44 13.39 1.96 -4.62
C PHE A 44 14.10 1.69 -5.95
N THR A 45 14.58 2.76 -6.56
CA THR A 45 15.36 2.68 -7.80
C THR A 45 16.86 2.65 -7.45
N ARG A 46 17.55 1.61 -7.88
CA ARG A 46 19.00 1.45 -7.73
C ARG A 46 19.74 2.41 -8.65
N PRO A 47 21.06 2.66 -8.42
CA PRO A 47 21.86 3.51 -9.28
C PRO A 47 21.93 3.03 -10.76
N ASP A 48 21.72 1.74 -11.02
CA ASP A 48 21.65 1.16 -12.37
C ASP A 48 20.27 1.33 -13.03
N GLY A 49 19.34 2.06 -12.40
CA GLY A 49 18.00 2.32 -12.87
C GLY A 49 16.99 1.21 -12.65
N LYS A 50 17.38 0.10 -12.01
CA LYS A 50 16.47 -1.02 -11.73
C LYS A 50 15.75 -0.82 -10.41
N LEU A 51 14.48 -1.25 -10.39
CA LEU A 51 13.70 -1.33 -9.17
C LEU A 51 14.20 -2.48 -8.27
N ASP A 52 14.24 -2.23 -6.97
CA ASP A 52 14.63 -3.18 -5.95
C ASP A 52 13.83 -2.93 -4.65
N GLY A 53 13.90 -3.85 -3.68
CA GLY A 53 13.23 -3.72 -2.40
C GLY A 53 12.32 -4.90 -2.05
N PHE A 54 11.71 -4.81 -0.87
CA PHE A 54 10.80 -5.83 -0.34
C PHE A 54 9.69 -6.19 -1.34
N GLU A 55 9.04 -5.19 -1.92
CA GLU A 55 7.91 -5.39 -2.82
C GLU A 55 8.33 -5.93 -4.18
N ILE A 56 9.55 -5.64 -4.62
CA ILE A 56 10.07 -6.18 -5.87
C ILE A 56 10.36 -7.68 -5.73
N ASP A 57 10.99 -8.08 -4.61
CA ASP A 57 11.19 -9.50 -4.30
C ASP A 57 9.84 -10.21 -4.15
N LEU A 58 8.90 -9.63 -3.40
CA LEU A 58 7.58 -10.21 -3.18
C LEU A 58 6.78 -10.31 -4.48
N ALA A 59 6.76 -9.26 -5.32
CA ALA A 59 6.05 -9.27 -6.60
C ALA A 59 6.53 -10.42 -7.51
N ASN A 60 7.84 -10.58 -7.63
CA ASN A 60 8.43 -11.67 -8.43
C ASN A 60 8.02 -13.05 -7.88
N GLU A 61 8.02 -13.23 -6.57
CA GLU A 61 7.61 -14.47 -5.91
C GLU A 61 6.10 -14.75 -6.13
N LEU A 62 5.24 -13.74 -5.93
CA LEU A 62 3.80 -13.89 -6.15
C LEU A 62 3.50 -14.25 -7.60
N CYS A 63 4.18 -13.63 -8.55
CA CYS A 63 4.03 -13.93 -9.97
C CYS A 63 4.45 -15.37 -10.33
N SER A 64 5.52 -15.86 -9.70
CA SER A 64 5.95 -17.26 -9.83
C SER A 64 4.87 -18.21 -9.32
N ARG A 65 4.26 -17.92 -8.16
CA ARG A 65 3.16 -18.73 -7.58
C ARG A 65 1.91 -18.71 -8.47
N MET A 66 1.56 -17.54 -9.00
CA MET A 66 0.43 -17.37 -9.93
C MET A 66 0.71 -17.97 -11.31
N LYS A 67 1.95 -18.38 -11.61
CA LYS A 67 2.40 -18.88 -12.93
C LYS A 67 2.13 -17.90 -14.07
N VAL A 68 2.38 -16.61 -13.82
CA VAL A 68 2.28 -15.54 -14.80
C VAL A 68 3.64 -14.84 -14.97
N LYS A 69 3.86 -14.23 -16.14
CA LYS A 69 4.96 -13.31 -16.34
C LYS A 69 4.63 -11.98 -15.67
N CYS A 70 5.56 -11.40 -14.91
CA CYS A 70 5.39 -10.04 -14.40
C CYS A 70 6.33 -9.05 -15.06
N GLU A 71 5.81 -7.85 -15.29
CA GLU A 71 6.56 -6.69 -15.75
C GLU A 71 6.37 -5.59 -14.70
N ILE A 72 7.44 -5.32 -13.91
CA ILE A 72 7.38 -4.30 -12.87
C ILE A 72 7.84 -2.99 -13.50
N VAL A 73 7.01 -1.94 -13.39
CA VAL A 73 7.22 -0.63 -13.98
C VAL A 73 7.24 0.45 -12.90
N ALA A 74 8.13 1.43 -13.05
CA ALA A 74 8.15 2.59 -12.18
C ALA A 74 6.99 3.54 -12.53
N GLN A 75 6.32 4.06 -11.51
CA GLN A 75 5.23 5.02 -11.62
C GLN A 75 5.22 5.91 -10.39
N ASP A 76 5.35 7.22 -10.56
CA ASP A 76 5.28 8.17 -9.47
C ASP A 76 4.02 7.94 -8.61
N TRP A 77 4.17 8.07 -7.30
CA TRP A 77 3.08 7.88 -6.34
C TRP A 77 1.88 8.77 -6.65
N ASP A 78 2.15 10.05 -6.94
CA ASP A 78 1.10 10.98 -7.38
C ASP A 78 0.57 10.58 -8.76
N GLY A 79 -0.69 10.15 -8.79
CA GLY A 79 -1.31 9.64 -10.01
C GLY A 79 -1.26 8.11 -10.20
N ILE A 80 -0.69 7.32 -9.27
CA ILE A 80 -0.60 5.87 -9.39
C ILE A 80 -2.00 5.20 -9.46
N ILE A 81 -3.00 5.63 -8.69
CA ILE A 81 -4.37 5.11 -8.76
C ILE A 81 -5.06 5.51 -10.06
N PRO A 82 -5.07 6.78 -10.50
CA PRO A 82 -5.60 7.17 -11.81
C PRO A 82 -5.00 6.40 -12.99
N ALA A 83 -3.69 6.10 -12.96
CA ALA A 83 -3.04 5.34 -14.01
C ALA A 83 -3.47 3.86 -14.04
N LEU A 84 -3.75 3.24 -12.86
CA LEU A 84 -4.35 1.91 -12.77
C LEU A 84 -5.74 1.87 -13.39
N THR A 85 -6.60 2.82 -13.04
CA THR A 85 -7.97 2.90 -13.59
C THR A 85 -7.97 3.20 -15.09
N ALA A 86 -6.97 3.94 -15.58
CA ALA A 86 -6.72 4.17 -17.01
C ALA A 86 -6.06 2.96 -17.72
N LYS A 87 -5.88 1.82 -17.03
CA LYS A 87 -5.34 0.55 -17.58
C LYS A 87 -3.89 0.64 -18.08
N LYS A 88 -3.08 1.59 -17.57
CA LYS A 88 -1.66 1.67 -17.92
C LYS A 88 -0.88 0.46 -17.41
N TYR A 89 -1.33 -0.15 -16.32
CA TYR A 89 -0.85 -1.41 -15.75
C TYR A 89 -2.01 -2.15 -15.08
N ASP A 90 -1.74 -3.28 -14.44
CA ASP A 90 -2.78 -4.20 -13.97
C ASP A 90 -2.88 -4.27 -12.45
N ALA A 91 -1.79 -3.95 -11.75
CA ALA A 91 -1.71 -3.97 -10.29
C ALA A 91 -0.77 -2.88 -9.77
N ILE A 92 -0.89 -2.53 -8.48
CA ILE A 92 -0.01 -1.61 -7.76
C ILE A 92 0.60 -2.35 -6.57
N MET A 93 1.94 -2.34 -6.46
CA MET A 93 2.69 -2.72 -5.25
C MET A 93 3.66 -1.59 -4.92
N ALA A 94 3.24 -0.70 -4.02
CA ALA A 94 3.92 0.57 -3.72
C ALA A 94 3.66 1.04 -2.27
N GLY A 95 3.74 0.14 -1.28
CA GLY A 95 3.44 0.48 0.12
C GLY A 95 2.00 0.93 0.34
N MET A 96 1.08 0.55 -0.54
CA MET A 96 -0.26 1.13 -0.57
C MET A 96 -1.16 0.56 0.53
N ALA A 97 -1.47 1.37 1.53
CA ALA A 97 -2.39 1.00 2.60
C ALA A 97 -3.82 0.77 2.08
N ILE A 98 -4.45 -0.30 2.56
CA ILE A 98 -5.86 -0.66 2.30
C ILE A 98 -6.74 0.28 3.13
N THR A 99 -7.34 1.29 2.51
CA THR A 99 -8.25 2.22 3.18
C THR A 99 -9.64 2.22 2.54
N ASP A 100 -10.67 2.51 3.34
CA ASP A 100 -12.04 2.60 2.85
C ASP A 100 -12.20 3.68 1.77
N GLU A 101 -11.41 4.76 1.85
CA GLU A 101 -11.41 5.81 0.82
C GLU A 101 -10.89 5.29 -0.51
N ARG A 102 -9.74 4.62 -0.51
CA ARG A 102 -9.17 4.02 -1.74
C ARG A 102 -10.06 2.93 -2.31
N MET A 103 -10.73 2.14 -1.45
CA MET A 103 -11.67 1.11 -1.86
C MET A 103 -12.94 1.66 -2.55
N LYS A 104 -13.22 2.95 -2.48
CA LYS A 104 -14.27 3.55 -3.32
C LYS A 104 -13.91 3.51 -4.82
N THR A 105 -12.64 3.64 -5.14
CA THR A 105 -12.13 3.74 -6.52
C THR A 105 -11.53 2.44 -7.05
N ILE A 106 -10.73 1.74 -6.24
CA ILE A 106 -10.05 0.49 -6.61
C ILE A 106 -10.40 -0.62 -5.63
N ASP A 107 -9.98 -1.84 -5.90
CA ASP A 107 -10.03 -2.96 -4.97
C ASP A 107 -8.61 -3.31 -4.49
N PHE A 108 -8.51 -4.19 -3.51
CA PHE A 108 -7.25 -4.64 -2.93
C PHE A 108 -7.23 -6.15 -2.75
N SER A 109 -6.04 -6.73 -2.85
CA SER A 109 -5.79 -8.06 -2.31
C SER A 109 -5.95 -8.06 -0.79
N ARG A 110 -5.86 -9.25 -0.18
CA ARG A 110 -5.54 -9.33 1.24
C ARG A 110 -4.21 -8.61 1.53
N SER A 111 -4.03 -8.16 2.78
CA SER A 111 -2.79 -7.52 3.20
C SER A 111 -1.59 -8.47 3.14
N TYR A 112 -0.43 -7.98 2.67
CA TYR A 112 0.86 -8.69 2.71
C TYR A 112 1.85 -8.09 3.70
N ALA A 113 1.58 -6.87 4.23
CA ALA A 113 2.40 -6.23 5.26
C ALA A 113 1.54 -5.38 6.19
N ASN A 114 1.96 -5.25 7.45
CA ASN A 114 1.32 -4.40 8.45
C ASN A 114 2.39 -3.79 9.36
N ASP A 115 2.90 -2.63 8.96
CA ASP A 115 3.93 -1.89 9.69
C ASP A 115 3.31 -0.70 10.43
N PRO A 116 3.70 -0.41 11.68
CA PRO A 116 3.24 0.78 12.40
C PRO A 116 3.79 2.07 11.79
N ASN A 117 3.09 3.18 12.02
CA ASN A 117 3.45 4.51 11.54
C ASN A 117 3.99 5.35 12.71
N GLY A 118 5.13 5.97 12.54
CA GLY A 118 5.85 6.68 13.60
C GLY A 118 6.49 7.98 13.15
N TRP A 119 7.26 8.58 14.04
CA TRP A 119 7.89 9.89 13.85
C TRP A 119 9.40 9.77 13.78
N LEU A 120 10.03 10.58 12.93
CA LEU A 120 11.48 10.74 12.87
C LEU A 120 11.81 12.20 13.21
N VAL A 121 12.74 12.40 14.17
CA VAL A 121 13.13 13.72 14.68
C VAL A 121 14.64 13.81 14.90
N PRO A 122 15.24 15.04 14.93
CA PRO A 122 16.62 15.22 15.36
C PRO A 122 16.81 14.88 16.84
N LYS A 123 17.90 14.18 17.21
CA LYS A 123 18.24 13.84 18.60
C LYS A 123 18.41 15.05 19.51
N GLY A 124 18.84 16.20 18.96
CA GLY A 124 18.98 17.44 19.69
C GLY A 124 17.68 18.23 19.91
N SER A 125 16.55 17.74 19.43
CA SER A 125 15.24 18.38 19.53
C SER A 125 14.51 17.97 20.81
N ASP A 126 13.68 18.87 21.37
CA ASP A 126 12.75 18.53 22.46
C ASP A 126 11.72 17.46 22.06
N LEU A 127 11.54 17.23 20.77
CA LEU A 127 10.63 16.20 20.21
C LEU A 127 11.06 14.77 20.59
N VAL A 128 12.31 14.56 21.02
CA VAL A 128 12.77 13.27 21.59
C VAL A 128 11.98 12.86 22.84
N LYS A 129 11.29 13.81 23.48
CA LYS A 129 10.44 13.58 24.65
C LYS A 129 9.04 13.07 24.29
N MET A 130 8.74 12.80 23.02
CA MET A 130 7.44 12.22 22.63
C MET A 130 7.16 10.94 23.41
N PRO A 131 6.01 10.86 24.10
CA PRO A 131 5.68 9.70 24.91
C PRO A 131 5.36 8.48 24.07
N GLY A 132 5.53 7.29 24.66
CA GLY A 132 5.07 6.03 24.05
C GLY A 132 6.01 5.44 23.02
N THR A 133 7.27 5.88 22.96
CA THR A 133 8.28 5.24 22.09
C THR A 133 8.38 3.75 22.39
N GLY A 134 8.29 2.92 21.34
CA GLY A 134 8.27 1.45 21.44
C GLY A 134 6.89 0.84 21.66
N LEU A 135 5.84 1.64 21.94
CA LEU A 135 4.47 1.13 22.00
C LEU A 135 3.88 1.03 20.58
N LYS A 136 2.95 0.06 20.41
CA LYS A 136 2.09 -0.03 19.23
C LYS A 136 0.66 0.26 19.66
N LEU A 137 0.03 1.28 19.08
CA LEU A 137 -1.32 1.73 19.43
C LEU A 137 -2.25 1.64 18.21
N SER A 138 -3.38 0.96 18.40
CA SER A 138 -4.43 0.90 17.39
C SER A 138 -5.39 2.09 17.52
N LEU A 139 -5.59 2.83 16.44
CA LEU A 139 -6.57 3.92 16.36
C LEU A 139 -8.03 3.41 16.42
N ASP A 140 -8.23 2.10 16.26
CA ASP A 140 -9.55 1.46 16.33
C ASP A 140 -9.78 0.80 17.70
N SER A 141 -8.99 -0.24 18.02
CA SER A 141 -9.21 -1.05 19.22
C SER A 141 -8.68 -0.43 20.52
N GLN A 142 -7.78 0.54 20.43
CA GLN A 142 -7.17 1.28 21.55
C GLN A 142 -7.34 2.79 21.38
N ALA A 143 -8.53 3.22 20.89
CA ALA A 143 -8.79 4.61 20.51
C ALA A 143 -8.54 5.62 21.65
N ALA A 144 -8.88 5.27 22.90
CA ALA A 144 -8.70 6.18 24.04
C ALA A 144 -7.22 6.38 24.39
N GLU A 145 -6.42 5.30 24.38
CA GLU A 145 -4.97 5.36 24.63
C GLU A 145 -4.26 6.07 23.48
N ALA A 146 -4.66 5.78 22.24
CA ALA A 146 -4.12 6.44 21.07
C ALA A 146 -4.43 7.94 21.08
N GLN A 147 -5.66 8.35 21.46
CA GLN A 147 -6.02 9.77 21.58
C GLN A 147 -5.20 10.47 22.66
N LYS A 148 -5.00 9.83 23.82
CA LYS A 148 -4.11 10.37 24.87
C LYS A 148 -2.69 10.62 24.37
N ALA A 149 -2.12 9.65 23.62
CA ALA A 149 -0.80 9.80 23.05
C ALA A 149 -0.75 10.95 22.02
N ILE A 150 -1.76 11.03 21.14
CA ILE A 150 -1.91 12.11 20.16
C ILE A 150 -1.96 13.46 20.84
N ASP A 151 -2.76 13.62 21.91
CA ASP A 151 -2.90 14.90 22.62
C ASP A 151 -1.59 15.32 23.30
N ALA A 152 -0.84 14.39 23.85
CA ALA A 152 0.48 14.67 24.42
C ALA A 152 1.52 15.05 23.33
N ILE A 153 1.48 14.39 22.18
CA ILE A 153 2.34 14.71 21.02
C ILE A 153 2.00 16.09 20.46
N LYS A 154 0.72 16.48 20.40
CA LYS A 154 0.29 17.82 19.98
C LYS A 154 0.96 18.94 20.78
N LEU A 155 1.12 18.77 22.08
CA LEU A 155 1.76 19.77 22.92
C LEU A 155 3.21 20.02 22.52
N LEU A 156 3.94 18.97 22.13
CA LEU A 156 5.33 19.05 21.69
C LEU A 156 5.46 19.58 20.25
N LEU A 157 4.51 19.22 19.38
CA LEU A 157 4.52 19.62 17.97
C LEU A 157 3.91 21.00 17.70
N LYS A 158 3.39 21.69 18.72
CA LYS A 158 2.75 23.01 18.54
C LYS A 158 3.70 24.01 17.87
N GLY A 159 3.27 24.54 16.72
CA GLY A 159 4.03 25.50 15.92
C GLY A 159 5.23 24.92 15.15
N LYS A 160 5.38 23.60 15.13
CA LYS A 160 6.41 22.87 14.38
C LYS A 160 6.00 22.65 12.93
N THR A 161 6.99 22.45 12.07
CA THR A 161 6.77 22.03 10.67
C THR A 161 6.99 20.52 10.55
N VAL A 162 5.98 19.80 10.06
CA VAL A 162 6.03 18.34 9.86
C VAL A 162 6.01 18.01 8.37
N GLY A 163 7.00 17.24 7.92
CA GLY A 163 7.09 16.73 6.55
C GLY A 163 6.28 15.45 6.37
N VAL A 164 5.65 15.32 5.22
CA VAL A 164 4.86 14.14 4.85
C VAL A 164 4.81 13.98 3.33
N GLN A 165 4.71 12.74 2.84
CA GLN A 165 4.47 12.52 1.42
C GLN A 165 3.00 12.80 1.10
N VAL A 166 2.76 13.51 -0.03
CA VAL A 166 1.42 13.87 -0.52
C VAL A 166 0.54 12.63 -0.78
N SER A 167 -0.77 12.76 -0.62
CA SER A 167 -1.76 11.71 -0.94
C SER A 167 -1.57 10.38 -0.16
N THR A 168 -0.93 10.46 1.01
CA THR A 168 -0.71 9.30 1.89
C THR A 168 -1.67 9.26 3.07
N THR A 169 -1.73 8.12 3.73
CA THR A 169 -2.42 7.97 5.03
C THR A 169 -1.78 8.80 6.12
N HIS A 170 -0.47 9.09 6.01
CA HIS A 170 0.26 9.99 6.91
C HIS A 170 -0.24 11.44 6.78
N ALA A 171 -0.46 11.92 5.55
CA ALA A 171 -1.06 13.24 5.30
C ALA A 171 -2.48 13.30 5.89
N SER A 172 -3.29 12.26 5.68
CA SER A 172 -4.64 12.16 6.27
C SER A 172 -4.61 12.12 7.81
N PHE A 173 -3.61 11.48 8.41
CA PHE A 173 -3.42 11.48 9.86
C PHE A 173 -3.09 12.87 10.39
N LEU A 174 -2.18 13.60 9.73
CA LEU A 174 -1.86 14.99 10.10
C LEU A 174 -3.07 15.91 9.94
N ASP A 175 -3.81 15.81 8.84
CA ASP A 175 -5.03 16.60 8.64
C ASP A 175 -6.07 16.33 9.72
N LYS A 176 -6.33 15.06 10.03
CA LYS A 176 -7.34 14.67 11.01
C LYS A 176 -7.00 15.09 12.44
N TYR A 177 -5.74 14.94 12.85
CA TYR A 177 -5.38 15.08 14.25
C TYR A 177 -4.51 16.31 14.55
N PHE A 178 -3.77 16.88 13.59
CA PHE A 178 -2.74 17.87 13.83
C PHE A 178 -2.87 19.17 13.02
N LYS A 179 -3.85 19.31 12.11
CA LYS A 179 -3.93 20.46 11.18
C LYS A 179 -3.89 21.83 11.84
N ASP A 180 -4.47 21.96 13.03
CA ASP A 180 -4.51 23.22 13.79
C ASP A 180 -3.31 23.34 14.77
N THR A 181 -2.37 22.40 14.72
CA THR A 181 -1.24 22.30 15.66
C THR A 181 0.10 22.53 14.96
N VAL A 182 0.27 22.00 13.75
CA VAL A 182 1.52 22.00 12.99
C VAL A 182 1.37 22.70 11.64
N THR A 183 2.49 23.13 11.07
CA THR A 183 2.56 23.43 9.64
C THR A 183 2.89 22.15 8.90
N VAL A 184 1.98 21.65 8.08
CA VAL A 184 2.23 20.47 7.25
C VAL A 184 2.95 20.89 5.98
N ARG A 185 4.08 20.24 5.67
CA ARG A 185 4.80 20.41 4.41
C ARG A 185 4.74 19.11 3.63
N GLU A 186 4.08 19.15 2.49
CA GLU A 186 3.92 17.99 1.61
C GLU A 186 5.04 17.89 0.57
N TYR A 187 5.46 16.66 0.30
CA TYR A 187 6.53 16.31 -0.64
C TYR A 187 6.06 15.25 -1.62
N LYS A 188 6.62 15.24 -2.83
CA LYS A 188 6.30 14.20 -3.82
C LYS A 188 6.89 12.84 -3.44
N THR A 189 8.06 12.82 -2.82
CA THR A 189 8.76 11.58 -2.42
C THR A 189 9.21 11.66 -0.97
N THR A 190 9.41 10.49 -0.35
CA THR A 190 9.96 10.42 1.01
C THR A 190 11.41 10.90 1.08
N GLU A 191 12.22 10.69 0.06
CA GLU A 191 13.58 11.21 0.00
C GLU A 191 13.61 12.74 0.12
N ALA A 192 12.66 13.43 -0.51
CA ALA A 192 12.59 14.90 -0.46
C ALA A 192 12.31 15.43 0.95
N HIS A 193 11.40 14.79 1.72
CA HIS A 193 11.19 15.20 3.11
C HIS A 193 12.33 14.78 4.04
N ASP A 194 12.98 13.62 3.77
CA ASP A 194 14.18 13.20 4.51
C ASP A 194 15.30 14.24 4.39
N LEU A 195 15.58 14.71 3.17
CA LEU A 195 16.60 15.75 2.93
C LEU A 195 16.25 17.08 3.59
N ASP A 196 14.98 17.47 3.62
CA ASP A 196 14.54 18.68 4.30
C ASP A 196 14.62 18.54 5.82
N LEU A 197 14.38 17.36 6.38
CA LEU A 197 14.59 17.09 7.80
C LEU A 197 16.10 17.17 8.14
N ALA A 198 16.95 16.53 7.35
CA ALA A 198 18.40 16.55 7.54
C ALA A 198 18.98 17.98 7.47
N ALA A 199 18.40 18.82 6.62
CA ALA A 199 18.77 20.23 6.47
C ALA A 199 18.13 21.18 7.51
N GLY A 200 17.32 20.67 8.45
CA GLY A 200 16.63 21.47 9.46
C GLY A 200 15.55 22.40 8.91
N ARG A 201 15.02 22.12 7.71
CA ARG A 201 13.92 22.87 7.08
C ARG A 201 12.53 22.44 7.55
N ILE A 202 12.45 21.26 8.17
CA ILE A 202 11.30 20.75 8.91
C ILE A 202 11.76 20.20 10.26
N ASP A 203 10.88 20.15 11.25
CA ASP A 203 11.19 19.73 12.63
C ASP A 203 11.01 18.22 12.85
N ALA A 204 10.11 17.60 12.12
CA ALA A 204 9.80 16.18 12.19
C ALA A 204 9.24 15.68 10.86
N LEU A 205 9.22 14.37 10.67
CA LEU A 205 8.42 13.70 9.63
C LEU A 205 7.65 12.52 10.21
N ILE A 206 6.63 12.07 9.50
CA ILE A 206 5.85 10.87 9.80
C ILE A 206 5.90 9.92 8.61
N ALA A 207 6.20 8.64 8.87
CA ALA A 207 6.26 7.57 7.86
C ALA A 207 6.04 6.20 8.50
N ASP A 208 5.99 5.14 7.69
CA ASP A 208 6.05 3.77 8.19
C ASP A 208 7.35 3.53 8.97
N SER A 209 7.27 2.75 10.05
CA SER A 209 8.42 2.47 10.90
C SER A 209 9.56 1.77 10.15
N ALA A 210 9.25 0.95 9.14
CA ALA A 210 10.25 0.32 8.28
C ALA A 210 11.00 1.36 7.42
N ALA A 211 10.29 2.33 6.84
CA ALA A 211 10.90 3.41 6.09
C ALA A 211 11.78 4.30 7.00
N ILE A 212 11.32 4.64 8.20
CA ILE A 212 12.10 5.37 9.21
C ILE A 212 13.39 4.60 9.55
N ARG A 213 13.31 3.28 9.78
CA ARG A 213 14.51 2.46 10.03
C ARG A 213 15.48 2.50 8.86
N GLY A 214 14.97 2.35 7.63
CA GLY A 214 15.81 2.44 6.42
C GLY A 214 16.48 3.81 6.27
N THR A 215 15.79 4.90 6.61
CA THR A 215 16.37 6.25 6.64
C THR A 215 17.46 6.36 7.71
N LEU A 216 17.24 5.81 8.91
CA LEU A 216 18.22 5.83 10.00
C LEU A 216 19.50 5.00 9.73
N GLU A 217 19.48 4.08 8.77
CA GLU A 217 20.69 3.34 8.34
C GLU A 217 21.65 4.21 7.50
N LYS A 218 21.16 5.34 6.96
CA LYS A 218 21.98 6.24 6.14
C LYS A 218 22.89 7.11 7.04
N PRO A 219 24.18 7.29 6.68
CA PRO A 219 25.15 8.02 7.52
C PRO A 219 24.72 9.44 7.90
N GLU A 220 24.02 10.14 7.01
CA GLU A 220 23.53 11.52 7.22
C GLU A 220 22.42 11.60 8.28
N PHE A 221 21.79 10.46 8.65
CA PHE A 221 20.75 10.40 9.68
C PHE A 221 21.23 9.88 11.04
N LYS A 222 22.55 9.76 11.27
CA LYS A 222 23.13 9.33 12.56
C LYS A 222 22.67 10.15 13.77
N ASP A 223 22.33 11.43 13.56
CA ASP A 223 21.87 12.38 14.60
C ASP A 223 20.33 12.47 14.65
N PHE A 224 19.62 11.49 14.11
CA PHE A 224 18.17 11.39 14.14
C PHE A 224 17.71 10.16 14.92
N VAL A 225 16.44 10.14 15.32
CA VAL A 225 15.86 9.02 16.08
C VAL A 225 14.35 8.92 15.81
N GLY A 226 13.87 7.68 15.74
CA GLY A 226 12.45 7.37 15.74
C GLY A 226 11.86 7.52 17.14
N VAL A 227 10.73 8.20 17.29
CA VAL A 227 10.09 8.53 18.56
C VAL A 227 8.58 8.35 18.54
N GLY A 228 7.96 8.39 19.71
CA GLY A 228 6.52 8.23 19.87
C GLY A 228 6.04 6.80 19.65
N PRO A 229 4.74 6.53 19.80
CA PRO A 229 4.17 5.23 19.53
C PRO A 229 4.07 4.97 18.02
N GLY A 230 4.12 3.71 17.64
CA GLY A 230 3.75 3.27 16.30
C GLY A 230 2.23 3.13 16.20
N PHE A 231 1.58 3.95 15.39
CA PHE A 231 0.12 3.90 15.18
C PHE A 231 -0.26 2.92 14.06
N VAL A 232 -1.38 2.21 14.24
CA VAL A 232 -1.99 1.31 13.25
C VAL A 232 -3.51 1.49 13.22
N GLY A 233 -4.15 1.03 12.14
CA GLY A 233 -5.61 1.10 12.00
C GLY A 233 -6.14 2.52 11.76
N GLY A 234 -7.46 2.70 11.84
CA GLY A 234 -8.11 3.98 11.59
C GLY A 234 -7.75 4.53 10.22
N VAL A 235 -7.22 5.77 10.19
CA VAL A 235 -6.79 6.42 8.94
C VAL A 235 -5.64 5.71 8.23
N PHE A 236 -4.83 4.91 8.95
CA PHE A 236 -3.75 4.11 8.37
C PHE A 236 -4.23 2.85 7.66
N GLY A 237 -5.53 2.51 7.80
CA GLY A 237 -6.14 1.39 7.10
C GLY A 237 -5.82 0.02 7.71
N LYS A 238 -5.99 -1.01 6.89
CA LYS A 238 -5.98 -2.43 7.30
C LYS A 238 -4.69 -3.16 6.87
N GLY A 239 -3.57 -2.46 6.85
CA GLY A 239 -2.30 -2.95 6.32
C GLY A 239 -2.11 -2.60 4.84
N VAL A 240 -1.04 -3.12 4.24
CA VAL A 240 -0.61 -2.87 2.87
C VAL A 240 -1.04 -4.01 1.96
N GLY A 241 -1.66 -3.71 0.82
CA GLY A 241 -2.14 -4.70 -0.14
C GLY A 241 -1.86 -4.33 -1.59
N VAL A 242 -2.04 -5.30 -2.49
CA VAL A 242 -1.95 -5.06 -3.94
C VAL A 242 -3.20 -4.30 -4.39
N GLY A 243 -3.00 -3.10 -4.94
CA GLY A 243 -4.09 -2.31 -5.53
C GLY A 243 -4.49 -2.86 -6.91
N LEU A 244 -5.79 -3.02 -7.16
CA LEU A 244 -6.35 -3.68 -8.33
C LEU A 244 -7.59 -2.92 -8.84
N ARG A 245 -7.92 -3.04 -10.12
CA ARG A 245 -9.21 -2.56 -10.60
C ARG A 245 -10.35 -3.45 -10.06
N LYS A 246 -11.50 -2.88 -9.79
CA LYS A 246 -12.68 -3.61 -9.26
C LYS A 246 -13.20 -4.68 -10.22
N GLU A 247 -13.04 -4.48 -11.52
CA GLU A 247 -13.43 -5.44 -12.55
C GLU A 247 -12.47 -6.62 -12.70
N ASP A 248 -11.24 -6.56 -12.17
CA ASP A 248 -10.24 -7.62 -12.29
C ASP A 248 -10.31 -8.62 -11.11
N ALA A 249 -11.50 -9.07 -10.73
CA ALA A 249 -11.75 -9.96 -9.58
C ALA A 249 -10.95 -11.28 -9.64
N GLU A 250 -10.72 -11.82 -10.83
CA GLU A 250 -9.91 -13.04 -11.02
C GLU A 250 -8.44 -12.76 -10.66
N LEU A 251 -7.88 -11.63 -11.09
CA LEU A 251 -6.51 -11.24 -10.74
C LEU A 251 -6.37 -11.03 -9.23
N LYS A 252 -7.37 -10.40 -8.60
CA LYS A 252 -7.42 -10.24 -7.13
C LYS A 252 -7.35 -11.60 -6.44
N LYS A 253 -8.17 -12.56 -6.87
CA LYS A 253 -8.17 -13.91 -6.32
C LYS A 253 -6.82 -14.60 -6.45
N MET A 254 -6.16 -14.46 -7.61
CA MET A 254 -4.81 -15.02 -7.83
C MET A 254 -3.79 -14.40 -6.85
N PHE A 255 -3.82 -13.09 -6.64
CA PHE A 255 -2.96 -12.44 -5.64
C PHE A 255 -3.30 -12.89 -4.23
N ASP A 256 -4.57 -12.97 -3.86
CA ASP A 256 -5.00 -13.41 -2.52
C ASP A 256 -4.46 -14.82 -2.21
N GLU A 257 -4.63 -15.78 -3.12
CA GLU A 257 -4.13 -17.15 -2.98
C GLU A 257 -2.58 -17.20 -2.90
N ALA A 258 -1.89 -16.42 -3.73
CA ALA A 258 -0.43 -16.37 -3.73
C ALA A 258 0.12 -15.74 -2.44
N ILE A 259 -0.50 -14.67 -1.94
CA ILE A 259 -0.13 -14.02 -0.67
C ILE A 259 -0.39 -14.95 0.50
N ASP A 260 -1.55 -15.63 0.54
CA ASP A 260 -1.87 -16.62 1.57
C ASP A 260 -0.81 -17.72 1.64
N SER A 261 -0.44 -18.26 0.49
CA SER A 261 0.60 -19.27 0.38
C SER A 261 1.97 -18.75 0.86
N ALA A 262 2.34 -17.51 0.48
CA ALA A 262 3.62 -16.91 0.85
C ALA A 262 3.71 -16.52 2.34
N ILE A 263 2.58 -16.17 2.97
CA ILE A 263 2.51 -15.96 4.42
C ILE A 263 2.65 -17.31 5.13
N LYS A 264 1.89 -18.33 4.69
CA LYS A 264 1.82 -19.64 5.34
C LYS A 264 3.16 -20.37 5.37
N ASP A 265 3.96 -20.27 4.32
CA ASP A 265 5.26 -20.92 4.23
C ASP A 265 6.42 -20.06 4.74
N GLY A 266 6.15 -18.85 5.25
CA GLY A 266 7.13 -17.93 5.83
C GLY A 266 7.93 -17.11 4.82
N THR A 267 7.57 -17.13 3.54
CA THR A 267 8.29 -16.38 2.50
C THR A 267 8.15 -14.85 2.70
N VAL A 268 6.94 -14.37 3.07
CA VAL A 268 6.73 -12.95 3.39
C VAL A 268 7.63 -12.53 4.56
N LYS A 269 7.68 -13.34 5.63
CA LYS A 269 8.57 -13.10 6.78
C LYS A 269 10.03 -13.06 6.36
N LYS A 270 10.48 -14.00 5.54
CA LYS A 270 11.86 -14.04 5.03
C LYS A 270 12.25 -12.75 4.32
N PHE A 271 11.37 -12.22 3.45
CA PHE A 271 11.62 -10.96 2.76
C PHE A 271 11.53 -9.76 3.72
N SER A 272 10.60 -9.80 4.69
CA SER A 272 10.49 -8.82 5.76
C SER A 272 11.80 -8.73 6.58
N ASP A 273 12.32 -9.86 7.04
CA ASP A 273 13.60 -9.92 7.78
C ASP A 273 14.77 -9.42 6.92
N LYS A 274 14.79 -9.73 5.61
CA LYS A 274 15.83 -9.26 4.68
C LYS A 274 15.85 -7.74 4.58
N TRP A 275 14.70 -7.13 4.37
CA TRP A 275 14.59 -5.73 3.98
C TRP A 275 14.34 -4.78 5.15
N PHE A 276 13.53 -5.19 6.13
CA PHE A 276 13.10 -4.32 7.24
C PHE A 276 13.80 -4.63 8.56
N LYS A 277 14.54 -5.74 8.65
CA LYS A 277 15.14 -6.26 9.91
C LYS A 277 14.07 -6.44 11.01
N SER A 278 12.83 -6.61 10.62
CA SER A 278 11.67 -6.81 11.50
C SER A 278 10.58 -7.56 10.75
N ASP A 279 9.68 -8.19 11.50
CA ASP A 279 8.54 -8.91 10.93
C ASP A 279 7.35 -7.96 10.75
N VAL A 280 6.98 -7.68 9.51
CA VAL A 280 5.77 -6.92 9.15
C VAL A 280 4.66 -7.83 8.60
N THR A 281 4.81 -9.16 8.72
CA THR A 281 3.79 -10.10 8.27
C THR A 281 2.46 -9.80 8.94
N PRO A 282 1.34 -9.70 8.21
CA PRO A 282 0.04 -9.49 8.80
C PRO A 282 -0.32 -10.65 9.74
N LEU A 283 -0.94 -10.34 10.87
CA LEU A 283 -1.57 -11.37 11.69
C LEU A 283 -2.73 -11.99 10.90
N SER A 284 -2.77 -13.31 10.84
CA SER A 284 -3.80 -14.11 10.17
C SER A 284 -5.19 -13.91 10.77
#